data_e7d9a54689ce60a07dea1ee1b5c646b2
#
_entry.id   e7d9a54689ce60a07dea1ee1b5c646b2
#
_cell.length_a   1.000
_cell.length_b   1.000
_cell.length_c   1.000
_cell.angle_alpha   90.00
_cell.angle_beta   90.00
_cell.angle_gamma   90.00
#
_symmetry.space_group_name_H-M   'P 1'
#
loop_
_entity.id
_entity.type
_entity.pdbx_description
1 polymer ?
#
loop_
_entity_poly.entity_id
_entity_poly.type
_entity_poly.pdbx_seq_one_letter_code
_entity_poly.pdbx_strand_id
1 'polypeptide(L)'
;QAFYASATANRVRAQADAALARERLVRQLGLNNDQSLTLPETLPELPATPRVLNQVEQLAMNQRIDVQLAKRHADSTAKALKLSKVTRFVNVLEVGYQQNTFSDAPKQTGVEVSLELPLFDFGSTRVAQAEAIYQRSLAQVTETAVNARSETRLAYAHYRTSYELAKHYRDEVLPLQQQIADEVLLRYNGMLISTFELLAQSQAQVDSMNAYLAALQDFWLAEAELNSSLQGAVDAG
;
A
#
# COMPACT_ATOMS: atom_id res chain seq x y z
N GLN A 1 32.95 -4.46 -30.70
CA GLN A 1 31.63 -4.39 -31.35
C GLN A 1 30.53 -5.00 -30.47
N ALA A 2 30.73 -6.18 -29.83
CA ALA A 2 29.72 -6.78 -28.94
C ALA A 2 29.34 -5.91 -27.74
N PHE A 3 30.32 -5.26 -27.08
CA PHE A 3 30.09 -4.32 -26.01
C PHE A 3 29.22 -3.12 -26.45
N TYR A 4 29.53 -2.52 -27.57
CA TYR A 4 28.74 -1.40 -28.09
C TYR A 4 27.30 -1.83 -28.42
N ALA A 5 27.11 -3.01 -28.99
CA ALA A 5 25.80 -3.53 -29.32
C ALA A 5 24.97 -3.78 -28.04
N SER A 6 25.59 -4.37 -26.99
CA SER A 6 24.91 -4.60 -25.71
C SER A 6 24.55 -3.30 -24.99
N ALA A 7 25.45 -2.33 -24.96
CA ALA A 7 25.20 -1.02 -24.36
C ALA A 7 24.06 -0.26 -25.09
N THR A 8 24.05 -0.33 -26.43
CA THR A 8 22.98 0.27 -27.25
C THR A 8 21.63 -0.41 -26.96
N ALA A 9 21.59 -1.74 -26.89
CA ALA A 9 20.37 -2.49 -26.58
C ALA A 9 19.86 -2.15 -25.18
N ASN A 10 20.73 -2.06 -24.18
CA ASN A 10 20.36 -1.69 -22.81
C ASN A 10 19.80 -0.27 -22.73
N ARG A 11 20.40 0.67 -23.47
CA ARG A 11 19.88 2.04 -23.54
C ARG A 11 18.47 2.10 -24.14
N VAL A 12 18.23 1.37 -25.24
CA VAL A 12 16.91 1.33 -25.89
C VAL A 12 15.86 0.72 -24.95
N ARG A 13 16.20 -0.37 -24.23
CA ARG A 13 15.32 -0.96 -23.23
C ARG A 13 14.99 0.03 -22.11
N ALA A 14 16.01 0.67 -21.54
CA ALA A 14 15.79 1.65 -20.45
C ALA A 14 14.91 2.83 -20.92
N GLN A 15 15.05 3.29 -22.15
CA GLN A 15 14.18 4.33 -22.71
C GLN A 15 12.73 3.84 -22.87
N ALA A 16 12.53 2.62 -23.34
CA ALA A 16 11.20 2.01 -23.45
C ALA A 16 10.55 1.82 -22.05
N ASP A 17 11.31 1.31 -21.08
CA ASP A 17 10.84 1.12 -19.70
C ASP A 17 10.46 2.46 -19.04
N ALA A 18 11.25 3.52 -19.26
CA ALA A 18 10.93 4.86 -18.77
C ALA A 18 9.63 5.40 -19.39
N ALA A 19 9.41 5.20 -20.69
CA ALA A 19 8.18 5.62 -21.35
C ALA A 19 6.96 4.85 -20.81
N LEU A 20 7.08 3.53 -20.63
CA LEU A 20 6.02 2.70 -20.06
C LEU A 20 5.71 3.06 -18.60
N ALA A 21 6.75 3.34 -17.79
CA ALA A 21 6.57 3.76 -16.40
C ALA A 21 5.87 5.12 -16.32
N ARG A 22 6.23 6.06 -17.20
CA ARG A 22 5.56 7.36 -17.30
C ARG A 22 4.08 7.21 -17.66
N GLU A 23 3.75 6.37 -18.61
CA GLU A 23 2.35 6.12 -19.02
C GLU A 23 1.53 5.48 -17.90
N ARG A 24 2.13 4.54 -17.15
CA ARG A 24 1.50 3.95 -15.96
C ARG A 24 1.21 5.01 -14.90
N LEU A 25 2.15 5.93 -14.67
CA LEU A 25 1.98 7.02 -13.70
C LEU A 25 0.86 7.98 -14.13
N VAL A 26 0.84 8.40 -15.40
CA VAL A 26 -0.24 9.25 -15.96
C VAL A 26 -1.60 8.60 -15.74
N ARG A 27 -1.72 7.30 -16.02
CA ARG A 27 -2.95 6.54 -15.81
C ARG A 27 -3.35 6.45 -14.34
N GLN A 28 -2.40 6.19 -13.43
CA GLN A 28 -2.69 6.08 -12.00
C GLN A 28 -3.10 7.43 -11.39
N LEU A 29 -2.57 8.52 -11.91
CA LEU A 29 -2.94 9.88 -11.50
C LEU A 29 -4.25 10.36 -12.15
N GLY A 30 -4.82 9.61 -13.09
CA GLY A 30 -6.02 10.00 -13.82
C GLY A 30 -5.83 11.25 -14.68
N LEU A 31 -4.59 11.52 -15.12
CA LEU A 31 -4.29 12.69 -15.94
C LEU A 31 -4.76 12.48 -17.39
N ASN A 32 -5.32 13.51 -17.99
CA ASN A 32 -5.63 13.52 -19.42
C ASN A 32 -4.36 13.70 -20.25
N ASN A 33 -4.35 13.22 -21.49
CA ASN A 33 -3.21 13.25 -22.42
C ASN A 33 -2.62 14.65 -22.66
N ASP A 34 -3.38 15.72 -22.42
CA ASP A 34 -2.95 17.12 -22.62
C ASP A 34 -2.21 17.72 -21.40
N GLN A 35 -2.15 16.99 -20.28
CA GLN A 35 -1.47 17.47 -19.08
C GLN A 35 -0.02 17.00 -19.08
N SER A 36 0.92 17.96 -19.24
CA SER A 36 2.35 17.65 -19.18
C SER A 36 2.78 17.36 -17.76
N LEU A 37 3.22 16.11 -17.51
CA LEU A 37 3.84 15.72 -16.26
C LEU A 37 5.35 16.01 -16.32
N THR A 38 5.80 16.98 -15.53
CA THR A 38 7.23 17.28 -15.38
C THR A 38 7.79 16.43 -14.23
N LEU A 39 8.68 15.52 -14.57
CA LEU A 39 9.38 14.67 -13.59
C LEU A 39 10.82 15.18 -13.42
N PRO A 40 11.42 15.03 -12.23
CA PRO A 40 12.84 15.27 -12.03
C PRO A 40 13.67 14.36 -12.94
N GLU A 41 14.79 14.86 -13.43
CA GLU A 41 15.67 14.10 -14.33
C GLU A 41 16.46 13.00 -13.60
N THR A 42 16.64 13.16 -12.29
CA THR A 42 17.40 12.22 -11.45
C THR A 42 16.60 11.83 -10.24
N LEU A 43 16.84 10.63 -9.71
CA LEU A 43 16.34 10.22 -8.40
C LEU A 43 16.91 11.14 -7.31
N PRO A 44 16.15 11.41 -6.25
CA PRO A 44 16.68 12.12 -5.07
C PRO A 44 17.86 11.36 -4.48
N GLU A 45 18.82 12.10 -3.91
CA GLU A 45 19.94 11.48 -3.22
C GLU A 45 19.49 10.69 -1.99
N LEU A 46 20.26 9.65 -1.65
CA LEU A 46 20.02 8.88 -0.44
C LEU A 46 20.18 9.80 0.80
N PRO A 47 19.20 9.84 1.72
CA PRO A 47 19.30 10.66 2.92
C PRO A 47 20.52 10.26 3.77
N ALA A 48 21.10 11.22 4.50
CA ALA A 48 22.29 10.99 5.31
C ALA A 48 22.03 9.98 6.44
N THR A 49 20.82 9.96 6.99
CA THR A 49 20.39 9.03 8.04
C THR A 49 19.02 8.46 7.73
N PRO A 50 18.80 7.15 7.97
CA PRO A 50 17.49 6.55 7.79
C PRO A 50 16.53 7.03 8.87
N ARG A 51 15.23 7.01 8.55
CA ARG A 51 14.19 7.29 9.55
C ARG A 51 14.19 6.19 10.62
N VAL A 52 14.30 6.60 11.88
CA VAL A 52 14.16 5.69 13.01
C VAL A 52 12.72 5.78 13.51
N LEU A 53 11.94 4.73 13.31
CA LEU A 53 10.58 4.64 13.79
C LEU A 53 10.56 3.75 15.04
N ASN A 54 10.42 4.37 16.19
CA ASN A 54 10.19 3.64 17.43
C ASN A 54 8.72 3.19 17.48
N GLN A 55 8.49 1.92 17.84
CA GLN A 55 7.15 1.36 17.98
C GLN A 55 6.29 1.48 16.70
N VAL A 56 6.88 1.17 15.57
CA VAL A 56 6.24 1.24 14.24
C VAL A 56 4.89 0.50 14.20
N GLU A 57 4.77 -0.60 14.92
CA GLU A 57 3.54 -1.38 15.02
C GLU A 57 2.41 -0.61 15.76
N GLN A 58 2.75 0.12 16.83
CA GLN A 58 1.74 0.94 17.52
C GLN A 58 1.29 2.12 16.69
N LEU A 59 2.22 2.70 15.92
CA LEU A 59 1.91 3.79 15.01
C LEU A 59 0.90 3.31 13.93
N ALA A 60 1.16 2.16 13.32
CA ALA A 60 0.26 1.54 12.37
C ALA A 60 -1.11 1.24 12.98
N MET A 61 -1.17 0.62 14.16
CA MET A 61 -2.43 0.31 14.85
C MET A 61 -3.31 1.52 15.15
N ASN A 62 -2.69 2.71 15.25
CA ASN A 62 -3.40 3.96 15.53
C ASN A 62 -3.76 4.73 14.24
N GLN A 63 -2.97 4.61 13.19
CA GLN A 63 -3.12 5.43 11.98
C GLN A 63 -3.81 4.68 10.84
N ARG A 64 -3.68 3.36 10.76
CA ARG A 64 -4.22 2.58 9.65
C ARG A 64 -5.74 2.67 9.56
N ILE A 65 -6.22 3.01 8.38
CA ILE A 65 -7.65 3.21 8.09
C ILE A 65 -8.39 1.87 8.16
N ASP A 66 -7.82 0.77 7.66
CA ASP A 66 -8.41 -0.57 7.69
C ASP A 66 -8.64 -1.07 9.14
N VAL A 67 -7.67 -0.85 10.03
CA VAL A 67 -7.80 -1.17 11.46
C VAL A 67 -8.90 -0.33 12.12
N GLN A 68 -8.96 0.96 11.80
CA GLN A 68 -10.02 1.85 12.31
C GLN A 68 -11.39 1.45 11.78
N LEU A 69 -11.48 1.07 10.51
CA LEU A 69 -12.71 0.58 9.90
C LEU A 69 -13.20 -0.71 10.57
N ALA A 70 -12.31 -1.69 10.75
CA ALA A 70 -12.64 -2.95 11.43
C ALA A 70 -13.14 -2.70 12.85
N LYS A 71 -12.49 -1.82 13.63
CA LYS A 71 -12.94 -1.43 14.98
C LYS A 71 -14.32 -0.79 14.96
N ARG A 72 -14.58 0.15 14.05
CA ARG A 72 -15.90 0.79 13.91
C ARG A 72 -16.98 -0.18 13.50
N HIS A 73 -16.65 -1.15 12.63
CA HIS A 73 -17.59 -2.21 12.24
C HIS A 73 -17.95 -3.09 13.45
N ALA A 74 -16.97 -3.49 14.25
CA ALA A 74 -17.22 -4.26 15.48
C ALA A 74 -18.07 -3.47 16.50
N ASP A 75 -17.83 -2.17 16.67
CA ASP A 75 -18.67 -1.32 17.53
C ASP A 75 -20.11 -1.21 17.01
N SER A 76 -20.29 -1.09 15.68
CA SER A 76 -21.61 -1.09 15.06
C SER A 76 -22.37 -2.39 15.29
N THR A 77 -21.70 -3.55 15.12
CA THR A 77 -22.31 -4.87 15.36
C THR A 77 -22.61 -5.10 16.84
N ALA A 78 -21.77 -4.58 17.74
CA ALA A 78 -22.05 -4.60 19.19
C ALA A 78 -23.32 -3.81 19.56
N LYS A 79 -23.50 -2.63 18.95
CA LYS A 79 -24.72 -1.83 19.11
C LYS A 79 -25.96 -2.54 18.55
N ALA A 80 -25.83 -3.18 17.39
CA ALA A 80 -26.91 -3.97 16.79
C ALA A 80 -27.28 -5.18 17.66
N LEU A 81 -26.32 -5.89 18.25
CA LEU A 81 -26.55 -6.97 19.19
C LEU A 81 -27.29 -6.48 20.45
N LYS A 82 -26.86 -5.33 21.01
CA LYS A 82 -27.55 -4.72 22.18
C LYS A 82 -29.00 -4.40 21.83
N LEU A 83 -29.26 -3.81 20.65
CA LEU A 83 -30.61 -3.52 20.17
C LEU A 83 -31.42 -4.81 20.03
N SER A 84 -30.86 -5.85 19.41
CA SER A 84 -31.52 -7.15 19.23
C SER A 84 -31.87 -7.81 20.57
N LYS A 85 -31.02 -7.69 21.58
CA LYS A 85 -31.29 -8.18 22.96
C LYS A 85 -32.43 -7.41 23.64
N VAL A 86 -32.51 -6.09 23.43
CA VAL A 86 -33.56 -5.26 24.01
C VAL A 86 -34.91 -5.48 23.32
N THR A 87 -34.90 -5.60 21.98
CA THR A 87 -36.10 -5.73 21.16
C THR A 87 -36.47 -7.19 20.87
N ARG A 88 -35.92 -8.16 21.56
CA ARG A 88 -36.10 -9.58 21.25
C ARG A 88 -37.55 -10.05 21.23
N PHE A 89 -38.43 -9.40 22.03
CA PHE A 89 -39.85 -9.72 22.15
C PHE A 89 -40.72 -9.04 21.08
N VAL A 90 -40.17 -8.17 20.25
CA VAL A 90 -40.87 -7.45 19.20
C VAL A 90 -40.20 -7.76 17.90
N ASN A 91 -40.90 -8.45 16.98
CA ASN A 91 -40.33 -8.80 15.69
C ASN A 91 -40.40 -7.64 14.70
N VAL A 92 -41.60 -7.10 14.54
CA VAL A 92 -41.86 -5.94 13.68
C VAL A 92 -42.81 -5.01 14.42
N LEU A 93 -42.52 -3.72 14.39
CA LEU A 93 -43.42 -2.64 14.78
C LEU A 93 -43.54 -1.70 13.60
N GLU A 94 -44.69 -1.73 12.94
CA GLU A 94 -45.01 -0.83 11.85
C GLU A 94 -46.03 0.20 12.32
N VAL A 95 -45.79 1.46 12.00
CA VAL A 95 -46.72 2.55 12.22
C VAL A 95 -46.98 3.19 10.86
N GLY A 96 -48.15 2.98 10.35
CA GLY A 96 -48.61 3.50 9.06
C GLY A 96 -49.67 4.58 9.20
N TYR A 97 -49.66 5.55 8.30
CA TYR A 97 -50.75 6.47 8.11
C TYR A 97 -51.44 6.12 6.79
N GLN A 98 -52.73 5.74 6.87
CA GLN A 98 -53.53 5.41 5.69
C GLN A 98 -54.50 6.54 5.41
N GLN A 99 -54.59 6.94 4.16
CA GLN A 99 -55.61 7.86 3.64
C GLN A 99 -56.32 7.22 2.43
N ASN A 100 -57.53 6.83 2.65
CA ASN A 100 -58.39 6.29 1.57
C ASN A 100 -59.29 7.38 1.03
N THR A 101 -59.26 7.60 -0.27
CA THR A 101 -60.11 8.56 -0.98
C THR A 101 -61.04 7.77 -1.88
N PHE A 102 -62.34 7.89 -1.63
CA PHE A 102 -63.37 7.26 -2.41
C PHE A 102 -64.10 8.34 -3.24
N SER A 103 -64.59 7.97 -4.42
CA SER A 103 -65.29 8.93 -5.29
C SER A 103 -66.66 9.33 -4.72
N ASP A 104 -67.29 8.44 -3.95
CA ASP A 104 -68.68 8.59 -3.48
C ASP A 104 -68.80 8.61 -1.94
N ALA A 105 -67.69 8.71 -1.21
CA ALA A 105 -67.67 8.71 0.26
C ALA A 105 -66.64 9.73 0.80
N PRO A 106 -66.86 10.25 2.04
CA PRO A 106 -65.91 11.14 2.67
C PRO A 106 -64.52 10.48 2.86
N LYS A 107 -63.47 11.27 2.75
CA LYS A 107 -62.09 10.76 2.96
C LYS A 107 -61.95 10.15 4.35
N GLN A 108 -61.45 8.91 4.36
CA GLN A 108 -61.14 8.22 5.59
C GLN A 108 -59.61 8.30 5.85
N THR A 109 -59.26 8.75 7.03
CA THR A 109 -57.87 8.78 7.50
C THR A 109 -57.76 7.88 8.72
N GLY A 110 -56.73 7.05 8.75
CA GLY A 110 -56.48 6.14 9.84
C GLY A 110 -54.95 6.02 10.16
N VAL A 111 -54.69 5.67 11.40
CA VAL A 111 -53.36 5.24 11.81
C VAL A 111 -53.39 3.75 12.02
N GLU A 112 -52.52 3.04 11.35
CA GLU A 112 -52.34 1.59 11.50
C GLU A 112 -51.11 1.32 12.34
N VAL A 113 -51.24 0.51 13.37
CA VAL A 113 -50.15 0.01 14.17
C VAL A 113 -50.14 -1.50 14.10
N SER A 114 -49.11 -2.06 13.46
CA SER A 114 -48.94 -3.52 13.37
C SER A 114 -47.78 -3.94 14.26
N LEU A 115 -48.02 -4.92 15.13
CA LEU A 115 -47.05 -5.48 16.06
C LEU A 115 -46.95 -6.98 15.86
N GLU A 116 -45.81 -7.45 15.38
CA GLU A 116 -45.51 -8.88 15.25
C GLU A 116 -44.71 -9.37 16.45
N LEU A 117 -45.27 -10.36 17.15
CA LEU A 117 -44.63 -10.99 18.30
C LEU A 117 -44.10 -12.38 17.96
N PRO A 118 -42.82 -12.71 18.26
CA PRO A 118 -42.25 -14.04 18.03
C PRO A 118 -42.71 -15.02 19.11
N LEU A 119 -43.84 -15.72 18.86
CA LEU A 119 -44.47 -16.60 19.83
C LEU A 119 -43.72 -17.93 20.07
N PHE A 120 -42.93 -18.40 19.11
CA PHE A 120 -42.28 -19.71 19.15
C PHE A 120 -40.85 -19.72 19.66
N ASP A 121 -40.05 -18.67 19.43
CA ASP A 121 -38.65 -18.62 19.79
C ASP A 121 -38.29 -17.44 20.72
N PHE A 122 -39.25 -16.57 21.01
CA PHE A 122 -39.04 -15.34 21.80
C PHE A 122 -37.88 -14.50 21.33
N GLY A 123 -37.58 -14.53 20.00
CA GLY A 123 -36.48 -13.79 19.38
C GLY A 123 -35.08 -14.35 19.66
N SER A 124 -34.95 -15.56 20.22
CA SER A 124 -33.67 -16.16 20.54
C SER A 124 -32.80 -16.40 19.35
N THR A 125 -33.38 -16.84 18.21
CA THR A 125 -32.67 -17.04 16.94
C THR A 125 -32.06 -15.75 16.40
N ARG A 126 -32.80 -14.64 16.46
CA ARG A 126 -32.31 -13.32 16.04
C ARG A 126 -31.17 -12.83 16.92
N VAL A 127 -31.26 -13.03 18.21
CA VAL A 127 -30.18 -12.68 19.15
C VAL A 127 -28.94 -13.54 18.90
N ALA A 128 -29.10 -14.87 18.71
CA ALA A 128 -27.99 -15.77 18.41
C ALA A 128 -27.30 -15.40 17.09
N GLN A 129 -28.06 -15.04 16.05
CA GLN A 129 -27.52 -14.55 14.78
C GLN A 129 -26.73 -13.26 14.96
N ALA A 130 -27.27 -12.28 15.70
CA ALA A 130 -26.57 -11.01 15.96
C ALA A 130 -25.31 -11.24 16.79
N GLU A 131 -25.29 -12.19 17.71
CA GLU A 131 -24.12 -12.58 18.49
C GLU A 131 -23.04 -13.23 17.62
N ALA A 132 -23.43 -14.12 16.70
CA ALA A 132 -22.51 -14.74 15.73
C ALA A 132 -21.88 -13.68 14.80
N ILE A 133 -22.65 -12.70 14.33
CA ILE A 133 -22.16 -11.57 13.52
C ILE A 133 -21.16 -10.73 14.33
N TYR A 134 -21.45 -10.44 15.58
CA TYR A 134 -20.53 -9.70 16.46
C TYR A 134 -19.23 -10.47 16.68
N GLN A 135 -19.29 -11.77 16.99
CA GLN A 135 -18.10 -12.61 17.17
C GLN A 135 -17.24 -12.64 15.90
N ARG A 136 -17.89 -12.77 14.74
CA ARG A 136 -17.18 -12.68 13.43
C ARG A 136 -16.48 -11.32 13.27
N SER A 137 -17.12 -10.22 13.64
CA SER A 137 -16.52 -8.88 13.52
C SER A 137 -15.31 -8.70 14.46
N LEU A 138 -15.34 -9.29 15.67
CA LEU A 138 -14.19 -9.30 16.59
C LEU A 138 -13.02 -10.12 16.02
N ALA A 139 -13.30 -11.29 15.42
CA ALA A 139 -12.27 -12.08 14.77
C ALA A 139 -11.63 -11.31 13.61
N GLN A 140 -12.43 -10.58 12.83
CA GLN A 140 -11.95 -9.74 11.74
C GLN A 140 -11.07 -8.57 12.23
N VAL A 141 -11.41 -7.93 13.36
CA VAL A 141 -10.53 -6.91 13.98
C VAL A 141 -9.18 -7.52 14.35
N THR A 142 -9.20 -8.73 14.92
CA THR A 142 -7.95 -9.41 15.31
C THR A 142 -7.11 -9.76 14.10
N GLU A 143 -7.71 -10.31 13.07
CA GLU A 143 -7.04 -10.63 11.79
C GLU A 143 -6.42 -9.38 11.16
N THR A 144 -7.20 -8.31 10.99
CA THR A 144 -6.71 -7.04 10.44
C THR A 144 -5.57 -6.48 11.28
N ALA A 145 -5.65 -6.54 12.60
CA ALA A 145 -4.60 -6.06 13.50
C ALA A 145 -3.30 -6.88 13.38
N VAL A 146 -3.40 -8.20 13.27
CA VAL A 146 -2.23 -9.08 13.08
C VAL A 146 -1.57 -8.81 11.74
N ASN A 147 -2.36 -8.73 10.67
CA ASN A 147 -1.86 -8.42 9.33
C ASN A 147 -1.19 -7.04 9.28
N ALA A 148 -1.85 -6.01 9.81
CA ALA A 148 -1.32 -4.65 9.88
C ALA A 148 0.05 -4.59 10.59
N ARG A 149 0.22 -5.29 11.71
CA ARG A 149 1.51 -5.37 12.42
C ARG A 149 2.59 -6.05 11.59
N SER A 150 2.23 -7.18 10.96
CA SER A 150 3.17 -7.95 10.16
C SER A 150 3.63 -7.17 8.92
N GLU A 151 2.71 -6.60 8.17
CA GLU A 151 2.98 -5.79 6.98
C GLU A 151 3.87 -4.59 7.29
N THR A 152 3.54 -3.84 8.34
CA THR A 152 4.32 -2.66 8.73
C THR A 152 5.73 -3.05 9.21
N ARG A 153 5.87 -4.17 9.92
CA ARG A 153 7.18 -4.68 10.34
C ARG A 153 8.02 -5.10 9.14
N LEU A 154 7.43 -5.80 8.18
CA LEU A 154 8.10 -6.22 6.94
C LEU A 154 8.51 -5.00 6.10
N ALA A 155 7.61 -4.04 5.90
CA ALA A 155 7.90 -2.82 5.16
C ALA A 155 9.03 -2.00 5.83
N TYR A 156 9.05 -1.91 7.17
CA TYR A 156 10.13 -1.22 7.88
C TYR A 156 11.46 -1.97 7.79
N ALA A 157 11.44 -3.30 7.86
CA ALA A 157 12.64 -4.11 7.67
C ALA A 157 13.18 -3.95 6.24
N HIS A 158 12.31 -4.00 5.24
CA HIS A 158 12.67 -3.78 3.83
C HIS A 158 13.28 -2.38 3.62
N TYR A 159 12.63 -1.33 4.14
CA TYR A 159 13.15 0.04 4.11
C TYR A 159 14.56 0.13 4.70
N ARG A 160 14.80 -0.48 5.87
CA ARG A 160 16.11 -0.48 6.52
C ARG A 160 17.18 -1.19 5.70
N THR A 161 16.83 -2.37 5.17
CA THR A 161 17.76 -3.16 4.36
C THR A 161 18.10 -2.47 3.05
N SER A 162 17.11 -1.89 2.35
CA SER A 162 17.33 -1.15 1.11
C SER A 162 18.18 0.11 1.34
N TYR A 163 17.98 0.80 2.47
CA TYR A 163 18.84 1.91 2.86
C TYR A 163 20.32 1.49 3.03
N GLU A 164 20.56 0.43 3.82
CA GLU A 164 21.92 -0.04 4.08
C GLU A 164 22.60 -0.53 2.78
N LEU A 165 21.85 -1.16 1.89
CA LEU A 165 22.36 -1.60 0.59
C LEU A 165 22.74 -0.41 -0.30
N ALA A 166 21.85 0.58 -0.46
CA ALA A 166 22.12 1.77 -1.24
C ALA A 166 23.30 2.57 -0.67
N LYS A 167 23.39 2.66 0.65
CA LYS A 167 24.50 3.31 1.36
C LYS A 167 25.82 2.58 1.12
N HIS A 168 25.85 1.25 1.20
CA HIS A 168 27.05 0.45 0.92
C HIS A 168 27.55 0.70 -0.51
N TYR A 169 26.67 0.70 -1.51
CA TYR A 169 27.08 1.04 -2.87
C TYR A 169 27.63 2.45 -2.99
N ARG A 170 26.97 3.44 -2.39
CA ARG A 170 27.39 4.85 -2.45
C ARG A 170 28.74 5.10 -1.77
N ASP A 171 28.90 4.57 -0.55
CA ASP A 171 30.01 4.95 0.34
C ASP A 171 31.25 4.05 0.16
N GLU A 172 31.08 2.81 -0.32
CA GLU A 172 32.16 1.83 -0.43
C GLU A 172 32.40 1.36 -1.87
N VAL A 173 31.37 0.84 -2.55
CA VAL A 173 31.55 0.18 -3.85
C VAL A 173 31.93 1.18 -4.93
N LEU A 174 31.20 2.30 -5.07
CA LEU A 174 31.47 3.29 -6.10
C LEU A 174 32.84 3.97 -5.95
N PRO A 175 33.26 4.43 -4.74
CA PRO A 175 34.61 4.99 -4.57
C PRO A 175 35.71 3.98 -4.86
N LEU A 176 35.53 2.71 -4.47
CA LEU A 176 36.50 1.66 -4.76
C LEU A 176 36.60 1.40 -6.28
N GLN A 177 35.48 1.31 -6.97
CA GLN A 177 35.44 1.11 -8.42
C GLN A 177 36.09 2.29 -9.16
N GLN A 178 35.91 3.52 -8.67
CA GLN A 178 36.58 4.69 -9.21
C GLN A 178 38.09 4.60 -9.05
N GLN A 179 38.59 4.23 -7.86
CA GLN A 179 40.03 4.05 -7.61
C GLN A 179 40.63 2.96 -8.51
N ILE A 180 39.92 1.83 -8.69
CA ILE A 180 40.37 0.76 -9.57
C ILE A 180 40.43 1.26 -11.04
N ALA A 181 39.42 2.01 -11.48
CA ALA A 181 39.37 2.54 -12.83
C ALA A 181 40.54 3.50 -13.09
N ASP A 182 40.86 4.37 -12.14
CA ASP A 182 41.98 5.32 -12.24
C ASP A 182 43.32 4.57 -12.30
N GLU A 183 43.51 3.54 -11.46
CA GLU A 183 44.72 2.71 -11.48
C GLU A 183 44.87 1.92 -12.79
N VAL A 184 43.78 1.34 -13.28
CA VAL A 184 43.77 0.61 -14.56
C VAL A 184 44.09 1.56 -15.73
N LEU A 185 43.59 2.78 -15.71
CA LEU A 185 43.90 3.80 -16.72
C LEU A 185 45.39 4.18 -16.68
N LEU A 186 45.98 4.34 -15.50
CA LEU A 186 47.44 4.62 -15.37
C LEU A 186 48.28 3.47 -15.90
N ARG A 187 47.91 2.21 -15.60
CA ARG A 187 48.61 1.03 -16.13
C ARG A 187 48.49 0.91 -17.63
N TYR A 188 47.32 1.23 -18.21
CA TYR A 188 47.12 1.24 -19.63
C TYR A 188 48.02 2.30 -20.32
N ASN A 189 48.05 3.51 -19.77
CA ASN A 189 48.93 4.59 -20.28
C ASN A 189 50.41 4.21 -20.21
N GLY A 190 50.79 3.41 -19.17
CA GLY A 190 52.12 2.83 -19.02
C GLY A 190 52.38 1.61 -19.94
N MET A 191 51.46 1.24 -20.79
CA MET A 191 51.52 0.04 -21.67
C MET A 191 51.68 -1.29 -20.87
N LEU A 192 51.22 -1.32 -19.63
CA LEU A 192 51.35 -2.48 -18.74
C LEU A 192 50.16 -3.45 -18.83
N ILE A 193 49.04 -3.00 -19.39
CA ILE A 193 47.83 -3.81 -19.57
C ILE A 193 47.27 -3.64 -20.98
N SER A 194 46.39 -4.60 -21.32
CA SER A 194 45.75 -4.62 -22.64
C SER A 194 44.52 -3.71 -22.70
N THR A 195 44.12 -3.33 -23.90
CA THR A 195 42.86 -2.61 -24.18
C THR A 195 41.62 -3.42 -23.67
N PHE A 196 41.71 -4.76 -23.70
CA PHE A 196 40.64 -5.61 -23.20
C PHE A 196 40.44 -5.50 -21.70
N GLU A 197 41.53 -5.40 -20.94
CA GLU A 197 41.46 -5.20 -19.47
C GLU A 197 40.89 -3.81 -19.14
N LEU A 198 41.25 -2.77 -19.85
CA LEU A 198 40.68 -1.43 -19.72
C LEU A 198 39.16 -1.45 -19.98
N LEU A 199 38.74 -2.09 -21.06
CA LEU A 199 37.32 -2.21 -21.42
C LEU A 199 36.53 -3.04 -20.39
N ALA A 200 37.11 -4.13 -19.89
CA ALA A 200 36.49 -4.95 -18.85
C ALA A 200 36.27 -4.14 -17.56
N GLN A 201 37.28 -3.33 -17.15
CA GLN A 201 37.12 -2.46 -15.99
C GLN A 201 36.07 -1.36 -16.21
N SER A 202 36.04 -0.75 -17.41
CA SER A 202 35.01 0.23 -17.74
C SER A 202 33.60 -0.38 -17.67
N GLN A 203 33.46 -1.64 -18.10
CA GLN A 203 32.19 -2.35 -17.96
C GLN A 203 31.84 -2.59 -16.48
N ALA A 204 32.78 -3.06 -15.67
CA ALA A 204 32.56 -3.29 -14.24
C ALA A 204 32.15 -2.00 -13.49
N GLN A 205 32.72 -0.87 -13.88
CA GLN A 205 32.34 0.45 -13.33
C GLN A 205 30.90 0.81 -13.70
N VAL A 206 30.50 0.63 -14.96
CA VAL A 206 29.13 0.87 -15.42
C VAL A 206 28.14 -0.06 -14.72
N ASP A 207 28.50 -1.34 -14.57
CA ASP A 207 27.63 -2.32 -13.90
C ASP A 207 27.44 -1.97 -12.41
N SER A 208 28.50 -1.51 -11.73
CA SER A 208 28.43 -1.04 -10.35
C SER A 208 27.56 0.21 -10.18
N MET A 209 27.64 1.15 -11.15
CA MET A 209 26.77 2.32 -11.16
C MET A 209 25.29 1.93 -11.37
N ASN A 210 25.03 1.00 -12.29
CA ASN A 210 23.67 0.49 -12.50
C ASN A 210 23.13 -0.23 -11.26
N ALA A 211 23.97 -0.99 -10.56
CA ALA A 211 23.59 -1.65 -9.32
C ALA A 211 23.27 -0.64 -8.20
N TYR A 212 24.05 0.44 -8.10
CA TYR A 212 23.72 1.54 -7.19
C TYR A 212 22.40 2.21 -7.51
N LEU A 213 22.14 2.52 -8.79
CA LEU A 213 20.89 3.14 -9.22
C LEU A 213 19.68 2.23 -8.92
N ALA A 214 19.83 0.92 -9.14
CA ALA A 214 18.81 -0.05 -8.78
C ALA A 214 18.56 -0.08 -7.25
N ALA A 215 19.63 -0.12 -6.45
CA ALA A 215 19.51 -0.08 -4.99
C ALA A 215 18.88 1.23 -4.47
N LEU A 216 19.18 2.36 -5.11
CA LEU A 216 18.57 3.66 -4.80
C LEU A 216 17.10 3.69 -5.16
N GLN A 217 16.71 3.11 -6.28
CA GLN A 217 15.31 2.95 -6.67
C GLN A 217 14.56 2.07 -5.67
N ASP A 218 15.13 0.92 -5.31
CA ASP A 218 14.53 0.00 -4.33
C ASP A 218 14.34 0.67 -2.97
N PHE A 219 15.28 1.52 -2.55
CA PHE A 219 15.13 2.31 -1.33
C PHE A 219 13.92 3.25 -1.39
N TRP A 220 13.74 4.00 -2.47
CA TRP A 220 12.62 4.93 -2.59
C TRP A 220 11.28 4.22 -2.72
N LEU A 221 11.25 3.05 -3.36
CA LEU A 221 10.06 2.18 -3.40
C LEU A 221 9.73 1.64 -2.01
N ALA A 222 10.74 1.16 -1.26
CA ALA A 222 10.56 0.67 0.09
C ALA A 222 10.10 1.79 1.06
N GLU A 223 10.55 3.04 0.87
CA GLU A 223 10.06 4.19 1.65
C GLU A 223 8.58 4.49 1.34
N ALA A 224 8.18 4.44 0.07
CA ALA A 224 6.79 4.61 -0.32
C ALA A 224 5.89 3.48 0.23
N GLU A 225 6.37 2.23 0.17
CA GLU A 225 5.69 1.06 0.75
C GLU A 225 5.54 1.19 2.27
N LEU A 226 6.58 1.63 2.98
CA LEU A 226 6.52 1.90 4.41
C LEU A 226 5.47 2.97 4.74
N ASN A 227 5.46 4.08 4.00
CA ASN A 227 4.47 5.13 4.21
C ASN A 227 3.04 4.62 3.95
N SER A 228 2.83 3.82 2.91
CA SER A 228 1.55 3.16 2.61
C SER A 228 1.15 2.20 3.73
N SER A 229 2.07 1.36 4.22
CA SER A 229 1.81 0.39 5.29
C SER A 229 1.43 1.04 6.61
N LEU A 230 1.92 2.26 6.88
CA LEU A 230 1.57 3.03 8.08
C LEU A 230 0.16 3.64 8.00
N GLN A 231 -0.32 3.96 6.81
CA GLN A 231 -1.65 4.54 6.60
C GLN A 231 -2.75 3.49 6.36
N GLY A 232 -2.36 2.28 6.00
CA GLY A 232 -3.23 1.21 5.54
C GLY A 232 -3.56 1.34 4.07
N ALA A 233 -3.33 0.29 3.30
CA ALA A 233 -3.85 0.21 1.95
C ALA A 233 -5.38 0.14 2.03
N VAL A 234 -6.07 1.05 1.36
CA VAL A 234 -7.44 0.82 0.97
C VAL A 234 -7.34 -0.17 -0.18
N ASP A 235 -7.63 -1.44 0.06
CA ASP A 235 -7.75 -2.41 -1.02
C ASP A 235 -8.74 -1.83 -2.03
N ALA A 236 -8.21 -1.40 -3.16
CA ALA A 236 -9.01 -1.11 -4.34
C ALA A 236 -9.43 -2.47 -4.91
N GLY A 237 -10.58 -2.98 -4.40
CA GLY A 237 -11.24 -4.17 -4.91
C GLY A 237 -11.67 -4.02 -6.36
#